data_671fa47be7c79a081eabcd32bb5e7f78
#
_entry.id   671fa47be7c79a081eabcd32bb5e7f78
#
_cell.length_a   1.000
_cell.length_b   1.000
_cell.length_c   1.000
_cell.angle_alpha   90.00
_cell.angle_beta   90.00
_cell.angle_gamma   90.00
#
_symmetry.space_group_name_H-M   'P 1'
#
loop_
_entity.id
_entity.type
_entity.pdbx_description
1 polymer ?
#
loop_
_entity_poly.entity_id
_entity_poly.type
_entity_poly.pdbx_seq_one_letter_code
_entity_poly.pdbx_strand_id
1 'polypeptide(L)'
;MDKGTTNSGLPVFGEIIKLLDKQRINTLADKMKANRYTKRLDAYQHLVIMLYAQLGQLESLRDIELGFLCAASRMNHFGMDYMVRRSTLSDANARRSPAFFEAVYNALYERYSPLLADSRPAKGLKGSLFIMDSTTISLFSQIFRGIGRDAINGQKKGGAKAHTVIKADEDVPFFMNITDATVSDQSLLKGLFRIIPRGSWLSFDMGYVNYEAWQEFTDNDIFYVTREKKRTKAKVMETKDIPEEDKDTIVNDEIVELSWYKRITRPMTEEELSHRRGRRPKSGVVMVKETRRGKHKCRRITKWKDNKEEGTITFITNDLDTLATVICETYRRRWQIETLFKRLKQNFQLKYFLGDNRNAIQIQIWVSLIAWLLMQVVKKQVKKRKWSLSNLMTAVHILLNSYINLYDFLNLPEGQWLRIIQNRSPKDDISPQLELFPQKEGPSFENYKTNAYLQAVKQQN
;
A
#
# COMPACT_ATOMS: atom_id res chain seq x y z
N MET A 1 29.39 18.28 -29.33
CA MET A 1 28.66 18.97 -28.26
C MET A 1 27.50 18.06 -27.85
N ASP A 2 27.71 17.26 -26.85
CA ASP A 2 26.60 16.51 -26.23
C ASP A 2 25.69 17.54 -25.57
N LYS A 3 24.50 17.69 -26.13
CA LYS A 3 23.43 18.48 -25.50
C LYS A 3 23.12 17.81 -24.20
N GLY A 4 23.62 18.37 -23.09
CA GLY A 4 23.41 17.90 -21.75
C GLY A 4 21.94 17.64 -21.49
N THR A 5 21.66 16.78 -20.51
CA THR A 5 20.36 16.38 -19.99
C THR A 5 19.31 17.43 -20.28
N THR A 6 18.65 17.27 -21.41
CA THR A 6 17.82 18.28 -22.04
C THR A 6 16.66 18.60 -21.12
N ASN A 7 16.49 19.86 -20.85
CA ASN A 7 15.32 20.43 -20.22
C ASN A 7 14.05 19.88 -20.92
N SER A 8 13.26 19.06 -20.25
CA SER A 8 12.06 18.43 -20.82
C SER A 8 10.91 19.41 -21.06
N GLY A 9 11.10 20.69 -20.75
CA GLY A 9 10.04 21.70 -20.75
C GLY A 9 9.03 21.53 -19.60
N LEU A 10 9.20 20.48 -18.77
CA LEU A 10 8.38 20.21 -17.58
C LEU A 10 9.26 19.94 -16.38
N PRO A 11 8.85 20.34 -15.17
CA PRO A 11 9.50 19.86 -13.95
C PRO A 11 9.21 18.37 -13.74
N VAL A 12 10.08 17.68 -12.99
CA VAL A 12 9.96 16.23 -12.71
C VAL A 12 8.57 15.85 -12.20
N PHE A 13 7.98 16.66 -11.33
CA PHE A 13 6.61 16.43 -10.88
C PHE A 13 5.60 16.47 -12.02
N GLY A 14 5.75 17.41 -12.96
CA GLY A 14 4.92 17.49 -14.16
C GLY A 14 5.03 16.25 -15.05
N GLU A 15 6.22 15.66 -15.17
CA GLU A 15 6.42 14.39 -15.90
C GLU A 15 5.71 13.22 -15.19
N ILE A 16 5.76 13.16 -13.86
CA ILE A 16 5.07 12.13 -13.09
C ILE A 16 3.55 12.27 -13.23
N ILE A 17 3.01 13.49 -13.21
CA ILE A 17 1.56 13.73 -13.37
C ILE A 17 1.07 13.29 -14.75
N LYS A 18 1.89 13.33 -15.81
CA LYS A 18 1.50 12.80 -17.13
C LYS A 18 1.12 11.31 -17.10
N LEU A 19 1.59 10.55 -16.11
CA LEU A 19 1.16 9.17 -15.92
C LEU A 19 -0.31 9.06 -15.47
N LEU A 20 -0.88 10.16 -14.94
CA LEU A 20 -2.30 10.27 -14.66
C LEU A 20 -3.04 10.57 -15.97
N ASP A 21 -4.10 9.83 -16.22
CA ASP A 21 -5.03 10.14 -17.30
C ASP A 21 -6.09 11.13 -16.78
N LYS A 22 -5.87 12.43 -17.03
CA LYS A 22 -6.75 13.49 -16.52
C LYS A 22 -8.21 13.31 -16.98
N GLN A 23 -8.43 12.89 -18.25
CA GLN A 23 -9.79 12.69 -18.74
C GLN A 23 -10.49 11.55 -18.03
N ARG A 24 -9.82 10.41 -17.88
CA ARG A 24 -10.36 9.26 -17.14
C ARG A 24 -10.64 9.60 -15.67
N ILE A 25 -9.74 10.35 -15.03
CA ILE A 25 -9.92 10.79 -13.63
C ILE A 25 -11.11 11.75 -13.51
N ASN A 26 -11.27 12.69 -14.43
CA ASN A 26 -12.42 13.60 -14.44
C ASN A 26 -13.72 12.83 -14.65
N THR A 27 -13.77 11.87 -15.58
CA THR A 27 -14.92 10.99 -15.76
C THR A 27 -15.28 10.22 -14.48
N LEU A 28 -14.28 9.74 -13.75
CA LEU A 28 -14.49 9.10 -12.44
C LEU A 28 -15.02 10.10 -11.41
N ALA A 29 -14.49 11.33 -11.40
CA ALA A 29 -14.93 12.37 -10.49
C ALA A 29 -16.40 12.74 -10.73
N ASP A 30 -16.84 12.83 -11.98
CA ASP A 30 -18.24 13.10 -12.35
C ASP A 30 -19.15 11.94 -11.97
N LYS A 31 -18.77 10.69 -12.32
CA LYS A 31 -19.52 9.48 -11.97
C LYS A 31 -19.73 9.36 -10.45
N MET A 32 -18.72 9.71 -9.65
CA MET A 32 -18.76 9.62 -8.20
C MET A 32 -19.23 10.90 -7.53
N LYS A 33 -19.59 11.92 -8.31
CA LYS A 33 -19.99 13.25 -7.81
C LYS A 33 -18.95 13.88 -6.88
N ALA A 34 -17.66 13.61 -7.13
CA ALA A 34 -16.55 14.08 -6.28
C ALA A 34 -16.35 15.61 -6.36
N ASN A 35 -16.87 16.25 -7.40
CA ASN A 35 -16.87 17.71 -7.59
C ASN A 35 -18.16 18.41 -7.07
N ARG A 36 -19.06 17.65 -6.42
CA ARG A 36 -20.29 18.25 -5.89
C ARG A 36 -19.97 19.31 -4.85
N TYR A 37 -20.60 20.48 -4.98
CA TYR A 37 -20.38 21.68 -4.12
C TYR A 37 -18.96 22.26 -4.16
N THR A 38 -18.16 21.95 -5.17
CA THR A 38 -16.82 22.51 -5.34
C THR A 38 -16.88 23.77 -6.23
N LYS A 39 -16.25 24.87 -5.78
CA LYS A 39 -16.17 26.12 -6.57
C LYS A 39 -14.92 26.16 -7.46
N ARG A 40 -13.75 25.86 -6.91
CA ARG A 40 -12.46 25.95 -7.60
C ARG A 40 -11.61 24.69 -7.48
N LEU A 41 -11.46 24.14 -6.25
CA LEU A 41 -10.60 22.97 -6.02
C LEU A 41 -11.33 21.70 -6.44
N ASP A 42 -11.24 21.32 -7.72
CA ASP A 42 -11.80 20.08 -8.24
C ASP A 42 -11.09 18.83 -7.67
N ALA A 43 -11.62 17.66 -7.98
CA ALA A 43 -11.11 16.41 -7.46
C ALA A 43 -9.72 16.03 -8.06
N TYR A 44 -9.49 16.38 -9.32
CA TYR A 44 -8.20 16.18 -9.97
C TYR A 44 -7.11 17.08 -9.35
N GLN A 45 -7.40 18.35 -9.19
CA GLN A 45 -6.48 19.30 -8.56
C GLN A 45 -6.17 18.90 -7.11
N HIS A 46 -7.18 18.45 -6.37
CA HIS A 46 -6.97 17.91 -5.01
C HIS A 46 -6.02 16.71 -5.02
N LEU A 47 -6.21 15.75 -5.94
CA LEU A 47 -5.31 14.62 -6.10
C LEU A 47 -3.87 15.07 -6.41
N VAL A 48 -3.70 16.02 -7.34
CA VAL A 48 -2.37 16.55 -7.72
C VAL A 48 -1.67 17.20 -6.53
N ILE A 49 -2.40 18.01 -5.74
CA ILE A 49 -1.84 18.65 -4.53
C ILE A 49 -1.39 17.61 -3.50
N MET A 50 -2.23 16.60 -3.25
CA MET A 50 -1.91 15.56 -2.29
C MET A 50 -0.74 14.67 -2.78
N LEU A 51 -0.63 14.41 -4.08
CA LEU A 51 0.52 13.72 -4.67
C LEU A 51 1.81 14.53 -4.54
N TYR A 52 1.74 15.85 -4.79
CA TYR A 52 2.87 16.75 -4.57
C TYR A 52 3.34 16.69 -3.11
N ALA A 53 2.40 16.70 -2.17
CA ALA A 53 2.72 16.58 -0.74
C ALA A 53 3.41 15.24 -0.41
N GLN A 54 2.92 14.12 -0.96
CA GLN A 54 3.49 12.81 -0.71
C GLN A 54 4.89 12.64 -1.30
N LEU A 55 5.10 13.06 -2.56
CA LEU A 55 6.39 12.97 -3.24
C LEU A 55 7.39 14.01 -2.71
N GLY A 56 6.89 15.18 -2.30
CA GLY A 56 7.67 16.24 -1.66
C GLY A 56 7.91 16.03 -0.17
N GLN A 57 7.39 14.94 0.43
CA GLN A 57 7.51 14.64 1.87
C GLN A 57 7.08 15.79 2.77
N LEU A 58 5.99 16.51 2.39
CA LEU A 58 5.47 17.64 3.16
C LEU A 58 4.57 17.15 4.30
N GLU A 59 4.84 17.61 5.51
CA GLU A 59 4.26 17.06 6.75
C GLU A 59 3.03 17.82 7.23
N SER A 60 2.79 19.02 6.73
CA SER A 60 1.66 19.85 7.13
C SER A 60 0.98 20.57 5.95
N LEU A 61 -0.28 20.99 6.17
CA LEU A 61 -0.97 21.83 5.18
C LEU A 61 -0.28 23.18 4.96
N ARG A 62 0.52 23.65 5.92
CA ARG A 62 1.34 24.87 5.77
C ARG A 62 2.51 24.62 4.85
N ASP A 63 3.18 23.47 4.99
CA ASP A 63 4.29 23.11 4.13
C ASP A 63 3.83 22.92 2.67
N ILE A 64 2.60 22.39 2.48
CA ILE A 64 1.99 22.29 1.14
C ILE A 64 1.76 23.68 0.54
N GLU A 65 1.18 24.62 1.29
CA GLU A 65 0.96 25.99 0.85
C GLU A 65 2.31 26.66 0.49
N LEU A 66 3.33 26.52 1.35
CA LEU A 66 4.69 27.03 1.11
C LEU A 66 5.34 26.35 -0.11
N GLY A 67 5.22 25.03 -0.22
CA GLY A 67 5.78 24.27 -1.35
C GLY A 67 5.20 24.74 -2.70
N PHE A 68 3.89 24.97 -2.75
CA PHE A 68 3.25 25.56 -3.95
C PHE A 68 3.65 27.02 -4.18
N LEU A 69 3.88 27.80 -3.13
CA LEU A 69 4.39 29.16 -3.26
C LEU A 69 5.81 29.14 -3.90
N CYS A 70 6.70 28.28 -3.43
CA CYS A 70 8.02 28.06 -4.01
C CYS A 70 7.96 27.55 -5.46
N ALA A 71 6.91 26.81 -5.82
CA ALA A 71 6.65 26.28 -7.14
C ALA A 71 5.72 27.17 -8.00
N ALA A 72 5.43 28.42 -7.61
CA ALA A 72 4.40 29.26 -8.21
C ALA A 72 4.56 29.41 -9.72
N SER A 73 5.78 29.62 -10.23
CA SER A 73 6.08 29.72 -11.65
C SER A 73 5.88 28.40 -12.43
N ARG A 74 5.69 27.29 -11.74
CA ARG A 74 5.55 25.93 -12.30
C ARG A 74 4.13 25.38 -12.22
N MET A 75 3.22 26.08 -11.55
CA MET A 75 1.86 25.59 -11.25
C MET A 75 1.08 25.22 -12.51
N ASN A 76 1.24 25.97 -13.60
CA ASN A 76 0.61 25.64 -14.89
C ASN A 76 1.03 24.25 -15.40
N HIS A 77 2.29 23.85 -15.18
CA HIS A 77 2.78 22.52 -15.54
C HIS A 77 2.19 21.41 -14.65
N PHE A 78 1.64 21.77 -13.49
CA PHE A 78 0.93 20.86 -12.59
C PHE A 78 -0.59 20.82 -12.87
N GLY A 79 -1.06 21.56 -13.87
CA GLY A 79 -2.50 21.71 -14.17
C GLY A 79 -3.24 22.53 -13.14
N MET A 80 -2.53 23.40 -12.41
CA MET A 80 -3.05 24.30 -11.39
C MET A 80 -3.01 25.75 -11.92
N ASP A 81 -4.10 26.45 -11.78
CA ASP A 81 -4.26 27.84 -12.26
C ASP A 81 -4.42 28.86 -11.11
N TYR A 82 -4.41 28.38 -9.87
CA TYR A 82 -4.50 29.23 -8.68
C TYR A 82 -3.86 28.59 -7.45
N MET A 83 -3.47 29.44 -6.50
CA MET A 83 -2.93 29.02 -5.20
C MET A 83 -4.07 28.53 -4.29
N VAL A 84 -3.95 27.29 -3.82
CA VAL A 84 -4.91 26.72 -2.86
C VAL A 84 -4.50 27.11 -1.44
N ARG A 85 -5.46 27.72 -0.73
CA ARG A 85 -5.27 28.08 0.68
C ARG A 85 -5.41 26.83 1.57
N ARG A 86 -4.65 26.82 2.66
CA ARG A 86 -4.69 25.76 3.67
C ARG A 86 -6.10 25.41 4.13
N SER A 87 -6.98 26.41 4.38
CA SER A 87 -8.37 26.17 4.80
C SER A 87 -9.17 25.41 3.74
N THR A 88 -9.01 25.79 2.47
CA THR A 88 -9.69 25.10 1.34
C THR A 88 -9.23 23.66 1.21
N LEU A 89 -7.92 23.38 1.40
CA LEU A 89 -7.39 22.03 1.35
C LEU A 89 -7.85 21.20 2.56
N SER A 90 -7.89 21.79 3.75
CA SER A 90 -8.45 21.17 4.96
C SER A 90 -9.91 20.75 4.76
N ASP A 91 -10.74 21.66 4.22
CA ASP A 91 -12.14 21.38 3.91
C ASP A 91 -12.30 20.29 2.85
N ALA A 92 -11.46 20.29 1.81
CA ALA A 92 -11.46 19.25 0.78
C ALA A 92 -11.10 17.87 1.37
N ASN A 93 -10.09 17.80 2.22
CA ASN A 93 -9.70 16.58 2.93
C ASN A 93 -10.82 16.07 3.85
N ALA A 94 -11.56 16.98 4.49
CA ALA A 94 -12.65 16.60 5.40
C ALA A 94 -13.90 16.11 4.67
N ARG A 95 -14.26 16.73 3.54
CA ARG A 95 -15.57 16.54 2.90
C ARG A 95 -15.56 15.59 1.71
N ARG A 96 -14.44 15.51 0.94
CA ARG A 96 -14.40 14.67 -0.24
C ARG A 96 -14.34 13.19 0.15
N SER A 97 -15.11 12.38 -0.58
CA SER A 97 -15.16 10.94 -0.33
C SER A 97 -13.82 10.28 -0.66
N PRO A 98 -13.24 9.47 0.25
CA PRO A 98 -12.06 8.67 -0.03
C PRO A 98 -12.25 7.67 -1.17
N ALA A 99 -13.48 7.22 -1.42
CA ALA A 99 -13.83 6.29 -2.49
C ALA A 99 -13.43 6.79 -3.89
N PHE A 100 -13.37 8.12 -4.09
CA PHE A 100 -12.85 8.68 -5.34
C PHE A 100 -11.37 8.33 -5.53
N PHE A 101 -10.55 8.49 -4.51
CA PHE A 101 -9.11 8.19 -4.57
C PHE A 101 -8.85 6.68 -4.71
N GLU A 102 -9.68 5.85 -4.06
CA GLU A 102 -9.71 4.41 -4.27
C GLU A 102 -10.00 4.05 -5.73
N ALA A 103 -11.04 4.66 -6.32
CA ALA A 103 -11.40 4.43 -7.72
C ALA A 103 -10.28 4.88 -8.68
N VAL A 104 -9.59 5.99 -8.39
CA VAL A 104 -8.40 6.42 -9.15
C VAL A 104 -7.29 5.40 -9.04
N TYR A 105 -6.98 4.90 -7.83
CA TYR A 105 -5.98 3.86 -7.63
C TYR A 105 -6.29 2.62 -8.47
N ASN A 106 -7.52 2.12 -8.40
CA ASN A 106 -7.95 0.93 -9.14
C ASN A 106 -7.84 1.14 -10.66
N ALA A 107 -8.25 2.30 -11.17
CA ALA A 107 -8.14 2.63 -12.59
C ALA A 107 -6.67 2.71 -13.07
N LEU A 108 -5.76 3.22 -12.24
CA LEU A 108 -4.33 3.24 -12.52
C LEU A 108 -3.72 1.84 -12.43
N TYR A 109 -4.14 1.05 -11.45
CA TYR A 109 -3.71 -0.34 -11.33
C TYR A 109 -4.11 -1.16 -12.56
N GLU A 110 -5.36 -1.07 -13.02
CA GLU A 110 -5.82 -1.72 -14.24
C GLU A 110 -4.97 -1.33 -15.47
N ARG A 111 -4.66 -0.03 -15.59
CA ARG A 111 -3.87 0.49 -16.70
C ARG A 111 -2.43 -0.02 -16.70
N TYR A 112 -1.81 -0.10 -15.52
CA TYR A 112 -0.38 -0.37 -15.38
C TYR A 112 -0.04 -1.80 -14.94
N SER A 113 -1.01 -2.60 -14.51
CA SER A 113 -0.77 -3.98 -14.09
C SER A 113 -0.04 -4.84 -15.13
N PRO A 114 -0.27 -4.71 -16.46
CA PRO A 114 0.51 -5.46 -17.45
C PRO A 114 2.00 -5.10 -17.47
N LEU A 115 2.35 -3.85 -17.15
CA LEU A 115 3.74 -3.39 -17.04
C LEU A 115 4.38 -3.86 -15.74
N LEU A 116 3.59 -3.94 -14.66
CA LEU A 116 4.07 -4.31 -13.33
C LEU A 116 4.24 -5.81 -13.18
N ALA A 117 3.42 -6.59 -13.87
CA ALA A 117 3.45 -8.04 -13.80
C ALA A 117 4.85 -8.59 -14.15
N ASP A 118 5.40 -9.43 -13.28
CA ASP A 118 6.50 -10.30 -13.66
C ASP A 118 5.91 -11.47 -14.44
N SER A 119 6.29 -11.62 -15.69
CA SER A 119 5.79 -12.67 -16.59
C SER A 119 6.24 -14.07 -16.16
N ARG A 120 7.06 -14.19 -15.12
CA ARG A 120 7.54 -15.48 -14.62
C ARG A 120 6.54 -16.06 -13.61
N PRO A 121 5.80 -17.13 -13.95
CA PRO A 121 4.96 -17.81 -12.97
C PRO A 121 5.83 -18.34 -11.83
N ALA A 122 5.28 -18.44 -10.65
CA ALA A 122 5.92 -19.14 -9.55
C ALA A 122 6.21 -20.58 -9.99
N LYS A 123 7.49 -21.00 -9.93
CA LYS A 123 7.88 -22.35 -10.34
C LYS A 123 6.96 -23.40 -9.70
N GLY A 124 6.33 -24.23 -10.52
CA GLY A 124 5.50 -25.34 -10.09
C GLY A 124 4.06 -25.00 -9.70
N LEU A 125 3.65 -23.72 -9.69
CA LEU A 125 2.25 -23.35 -9.46
C LEU A 125 1.50 -23.14 -10.79
N LYS A 126 0.30 -23.69 -10.86
CA LYS A 126 -0.68 -23.32 -11.89
C LYS A 126 -1.45 -22.09 -11.38
N GLY A 127 -1.51 -21.03 -12.18
CA GLY A 127 -2.24 -19.81 -11.83
C GLY A 127 -1.43 -18.73 -11.10
N SER A 128 -2.10 -17.64 -10.77
CA SER A 128 -1.48 -16.47 -10.09
C SER A 128 -1.47 -16.67 -8.58
N LEU A 129 -0.39 -16.26 -7.94
CA LEU A 129 -0.29 -16.26 -6.48
C LEU A 129 -0.67 -14.88 -5.92
N PHE A 130 -1.67 -14.86 -5.07
CA PHE A 130 -2.06 -13.72 -4.25
C PHE A 130 -1.58 -13.91 -2.82
N ILE A 131 -1.16 -12.83 -2.18
CA ILE A 131 -0.68 -12.82 -0.81
C ILE A 131 -1.51 -11.81 -0.03
N MET A 132 -2.03 -12.23 1.10
CA MET A 132 -2.88 -11.41 1.94
C MET A 132 -2.28 -11.24 3.33
N ASP A 133 -2.30 -10.01 3.82
CA ASP A 133 -1.98 -9.68 5.20
C ASP A 133 -2.62 -8.35 5.60
N SER A 134 -2.51 -7.98 6.87
CA SER A 134 -2.95 -6.68 7.37
C SER A 134 -1.81 -5.95 8.07
N THR A 135 -1.85 -4.63 7.97
CA THR A 135 -0.94 -3.78 8.73
C THR A 135 -1.71 -2.72 9.50
N THR A 136 -1.29 -2.45 10.72
CA THR A 136 -1.87 -1.37 11.52
C THR A 136 -1.06 -0.08 11.31
N ILE A 137 -1.77 1.00 11.05
CA ILE A 137 -1.26 2.36 11.00
C ILE A 137 -1.71 3.03 12.30
N SER A 138 -0.74 3.33 13.18
CA SER A 138 -1.02 3.97 14.45
C SER A 138 -1.37 5.44 14.24
N LEU A 139 -2.40 5.91 14.91
CA LEU A 139 -2.90 7.28 14.83
C LEU A 139 -2.82 7.94 16.20
N PHE A 140 -2.57 9.24 16.22
CA PHE A 140 -2.61 10.04 17.45
C PHE A 140 -4.03 10.37 17.91
N SER A 141 -5.02 10.28 17.01
CA SER A 141 -6.42 10.55 17.28
C SER A 141 -7.23 9.25 17.42
N GLN A 142 -8.37 9.32 18.13
CA GLN A 142 -9.29 8.18 18.33
C GLN A 142 -10.30 7.99 17.19
N ILE A 143 -10.10 8.63 16.05
CA ILE A 143 -10.99 8.59 14.88
C ILE A 143 -11.22 7.17 14.36
N PHE A 144 -10.18 6.35 14.43
CA PHE A 144 -10.25 4.90 14.23
C PHE A 144 -9.99 4.21 15.56
N ARG A 145 -10.82 3.21 15.90
CA ARG A 145 -10.66 2.46 17.14
C ARG A 145 -9.36 1.67 17.14
N GLY A 146 -8.50 1.95 18.11
CA GLY A 146 -7.21 1.27 18.30
C GLY A 146 -7.32 -0.06 19.03
N ILE A 147 -6.29 -0.90 18.90
CA ILE A 147 -6.11 -2.15 19.64
C ILE A 147 -5.21 -1.89 20.84
N GLY A 148 -5.46 -2.59 21.94
CA GLY A 148 -4.59 -2.63 23.11
C GLY A 148 -5.26 -2.17 24.38
N ARG A 149 -4.50 -2.20 25.49
CA ARG A 149 -4.93 -1.67 26.80
C ARG A 149 -4.99 -0.15 26.74
N ASP A 150 -5.91 0.41 27.51
CA ASP A 150 -5.94 1.87 27.69
C ASP A 150 -4.58 2.34 28.24
N ALA A 151 -4.11 3.48 27.73
CA ALA A 151 -2.92 4.11 28.28
C ALA A 151 -3.17 4.48 29.76
N ILE A 152 -2.10 4.78 30.52
CA ILE A 152 -2.20 5.15 31.95
C ILE A 152 -3.22 6.29 32.19
N ASN A 153 -3.46 7.12 31.18
CA ASN A 153 -4.44 8.21 31.17
C ASN A 153 -5.83 7.80 30.63
N GLY A 154 -6.12 6.51 30.46
CA GLY A 154 -7.44 6.02 30.05
C GLY A 154 -7.79 6.17 28.58
N GLN A 155 -6.91 6.71 27.73
CA GLN A 155 -7.16 6.92 26.31
C GLN A 155 -6.40 5.91 25.44
N LYS A 156 -7.13 5.16 24.60
CA LYS A 156 -6.54 4.26 23.60
C LYS A 156 -6.02 5.08 22.41
N LYS A 157 -4.80 4.75 21.94
CA LYS A 157 -4.33 5.28 20.66
C LYS A 157 -5.23 4.76 19.55
N GLY A 158 -5.65 5.66 18.67
CA GLY A 158 -6.38 5.31 17.44
C GLY A 158 -5.52 4.42 16.53
N GLY A 159 -6.16 3.65 15.68
CA GLY A 159 -5.46 2.83 14.68
C GLY A 159 -6.36 2.48 13.51
N ALA A 160 -5.86 2.72 12.30
CA ALA A 160 -6.44 2.20 11.08
C ALA A 160 -5.74 0.90 10.70
N LYS A 161 -6.50 -0.12 10.30
CA LYS A 161 -5.98 -1.37 9.79
C LYS A 161 -6.19 -1.41 8.27
N ALA A 162 -5.11 -1.60 7.54
CA ALA A 162 -5.12 -1.79 6.10
C ALA A 162 -4.99 -3.28 5.80
N HIS A 163 -6.09 -3.91 5.44
CA HIS A 163 -6.13 -5.27 4.94
C HIS A 163 -5.78 -5.25 3.46
N THR A 164 -4.73 -5.93 3.09
CA THR A 164 -4.14 -5.81 1.76
C THR A 164 -3.99 -7.17 1.11
N VAL A 165 -4.32 -7.26 -0.16
CA VAL A 165 -3.98 -8.38 -1.04
C VAL A 165 -3.03 -7.86 -2.11
N ILE A 166 -1.92 -8.53 -2.30
CA ILE A 166 -0.98 -8.26 -3.40
C ILE A 166 -0.96 -9.47 -4.34
N LYS A 167 -0.68 -9.24 -5.61
CA LYS A 167 -0.26 -10.31 -6.50
C LYS A 167 1.25 -10.47 -6.35
N ALA A 168 1.71 -11.69 -6.18
CA ALA A 168 3.13 -11.95 -5.97
C ALA A 168 3.96 -11.34 -7.09
N ASP A 169 5.10 -10.72 -6.72
CA ASP A 169 6.06 -10.09 -7.62
C ASP A 169 5.62 -8.76 -8.27
N GLU A 170 4.43 -8.23 -7.95
CA GLU A 170 4.00 -6.92 -8.47
C GLU A 170 4.43 -5.74 -7.57
N ASP A 171 4.75 -5.97 -6.30
CA ASP A 171 5.13 -4.94 -5.31
C ASP A 171 4.09 -3.80 -5.16
N VAL A 172 2.84 -4.03 -5.54
CA VAL A 172 1.71 -3.09 -5.40
C VAL A 172 0.46 -3.80 -4.88
N PRO A 173 -0.40 -3.13 -4.10
CA PRO A 173 -1.68 -3.69 -3.70
C PRO A 173 -2.59 -3.99 -4.89
N PHE A 174 -3.08 -5.24 -4.97
CA PHE A 174 -4.16 -5.64 -5.87
C PHE A 174 -5.52 -5.19 -5.31
N PHE A 175 -5.67 -5.34 -4.00
CA PHE A 175 -6.87 -4.93 -3.26
C PHE A 175 -6.49 -4.42 -1.89
N MET A 176 -7.19 -3.41 -1.40
CA MET A 176 -7.03 -2.90 -0.02
C MET A 176 -8.37 -2.51 0.56
N ASN A 177 -8.58 -2.85 1.85
CA ASN A 177 -9.70 -2.40 2.65
C ASN A 177 -9.19 -1.75 3.95
N ILE A 178 -9.61 -0.51 4.20
CA ILE A 178 -9.19 0.25 5.38
C ILE A 178 -10.32 0.22 6.42
N THR A 179 -10.02 -0.37 7.58
CA THR A 179 -10.98 -0.53 8.67
C THR A 179 -10.42 0.04 9.98
N ASP A 180 -11.26 0.05 11.02
CA ASP A 180 -10.76 0.26 12.37
C ASP A 180 -9.81 -0.88 12.77
N ALA A 181 -8.77 -0.60 13.55
CA ALA A 181 -7.80 -1.62 13.96
C ALA A 181 -8.42 -2.75 14.81
N THR A 182 -9.59 -2.52 15.39
CA THR A 182 -10.36 -3.52 16.15
C THR A 182 -11.06 -4.55 15.28
N VAL A 183 -11.18 -4.32 13.97
CA VAL A 183 -11.84 -5.27 13.05
C VAL A 183 -10.97 -6.52 12.92
N SER A 184 -11.62 -7.68 13.08
CA SER A 184 -10.94 -8.98 12.97
C SER A 184 -10.47 -9.26 11.55
N ASP A 185 -9.26 -9.78 11.43
CA ASP A 185 -8.69 -10.19 10.14
C ASP A 185 -9.55 -11.27 9.46
N GLN A 186 -10.19 -12.15 10.24
CA GLN A 186 -11.05 -13.22 9.73
C GLN A 186 -12.28 -12.71 8.97
N SER A 187 -12.78 -11.52 9.30
CA SER A 187 -13.96 -10.94 8.65
C SER A 187 -13.74 -10.64 7.18
N LEU A 188 -12.49 -10.35 6.80
CA LEU A 188 -12.14 -10.01 5.43
C LEU A 188 -12.14 -11.23 4.49
N LEU A 189 -11.86 -12.44 4.99
CA LEU A 189 -11.85 -13.64 4.16
C LEU A 189 -13.19 -13.88 3.47
N LYS A 190 -14.29 -13.51 4.14
CA LYS A 190 -15.63 -13.64 3.57
C LYS A 190 -15.78 -12.74 2.34
N GLY A 191 -16.09 -13.35 1.21
CA GLY A 191 -16.30 -12.65 -0.05
C GLY A 191 -15.04 -12.37 -0.87
N LEU A 192 -13.82 -12.67 -0.40
CA LEU A 192 -12.60 -12.56 -1.22
C LEU A 192 -12.64 -13.42 -2.48
N PHE A 193 -13.37 -14.53 -2.47
CA PHE A 193 -13.58 -15.36 -3.65
C PHE A 193 -14.22 -14.62 -4.83
N ARG A 194 -14.87 -13.47 -4.58
CA ARG A 194 -15.46 -12.60 -5.62
C ARG A 194 -14.42 -11.70 -6.29
N ILE A 195 -13.28 -11.50 -5.65
CA ILE A 195 -12.24 -10.57 -6.08
C ILE A 195 -11.07 -11.34 -6.68
N ILE A 196 -10.72 -12.49 -6.09
CA ILE A 196 -9.62 -13.33 -6.54
C ILE A 196 -10.08 -14.21 -7.70
N PRO A 197 -9.38 -14.24 -8.84
CA PRO A 197 -9.74 -15.07 -9.97
C PRO A 197 -9.70 -16.57 -9.66
N ARG A 198 -10.61 -17.35 -10.26
CA ARG A 198 -10.58 -18.82 -10.18
C ARG A 198 -9.25 -19.37 -10.70
N GLY A 199 -8.82 -20.49 -10.18
CA GLY A 199 -7.54 -21.12 -10.51
C GLY A 199 -6.33 -20.40 -9.91
N SER A 200 -6.54 -19.42 -9.02
CA SER A 200 -5.48 -18.68 -8.32
C SER A 200 -5.16 -19.29 -6.96
N TRP A 201 -4.00 -18.94 -6.46
CA TRP A 201 -3.55 -19.27 -5.11
C TRP A 201 -3.65 -18.07 -4.18
N LEU A 202 -3.99 -18.31 -2.91
CA LEU A 202 -4.02 -17.31 -1.85
C LEU A 202 -3.16 -17.78 -0.68
N SER A 203 -2.11 -17.01 -0.36
CA SER A 203 -1.28 -17.24 0.82
C SER A 203 -1.59 -16.21 1.91
N PHE A 204 -1.84 -16.66 3.14
CA PHE A 204 -2.17 -15.79 4.27
C PHE A 204 -1.66 -16.36 5.60
N ASP A 205 -1.55 -15.49 6.61
CA ASP A 205 -1.06 -15.89 7.94
C ASP A 205 -2.11 -16.69 8.74
N MET A 206 -1.65 -17.44 9.75
CA MET A 206 -2.48 -18.22 10.66
C MET A 206 -3.50 -17.38 11.48
N GLY A 207 -3.40 -16.04 11.44
CA GLY A 207 -4.41 -15.14 12.00
C GLY A 207 -5.76 -15.21 11.28
N TYR A 208 -5.76 -15.65 10.02
CA TYR A 208 -6.93 -15.72 9.14
C TYR A 208 -7.61 -17.08 9.15
N VAL A 209 -7.83 -17.68 10.33
CA VAL A 209 -8.51 -18.97 10.46
C VAL A 209 -10.02 -18.79 10.38
N ASN A 210 -10.61 -19.17 9.24
CA ASN A 210 -12.05 -19.23 9.02
C ASN A 210 -12.37 -20.40 8.09
N TYR A 211 -12.71 -21.57 8.66
CA TYR A 211 -12.94 -22.79 7.90
C TYR A 211 -14.12 -22.69 6.91
N GLU A 212 -15.11 -21.85 7.19
CA GLU A 212 -16.23 -21.58 6.27
C GLU A 212 -15.71 -20.86 5.01
N ALA A 213 -14.91 -19.82 5.19
CA ALA A 213 -14.31 -19.11 4.08
C ALA A 213 -13.31 -19.99 3.28
N TRP A 214 -12.60 -20.90 3.96
CA TRP A 214 -11.71 -21.86 3.30
C TRP A 214 -12.49 -22.84 2.42
N GLN A 215 -13.70 -23.25 2.86
CA GLN A 215 -14.60 -24.06 2.03
C GLN A 215 -15.11 -23.23 0.84
N GLU A 216 -15.47 -21.95 1.04
CA GLU A 216 -15.86 -21.06 -0.05
C GLU A 216 -14.76 -20.91 -1.11
N PHE A 217 -13.47 -20.87 -0.70
CA PHE A 217 -12.35 -20.85 -1.64
C PHE A 217 -12.31 -22.13 -2.46
N THR A 218 -12.45 -23.29 -1.83
CA THR A 218 -12.47 -24.59 -2.51
C THR A 218 -13.63 -24.69 -3.50
N ASP A 219 -14.82 -24.25 -3.10
CA ASP A 219 -16.03 -24.28 -3.94
C ASP A 219 -15.93 -23.33 -5.16
N ASN A 220 -15.01 -22.36 -5.12
CA ASN A 220 -14.76 -21.39 -6.19
C ASN A 220 -13.42 -21.61 -6.91
N ASP A 221 -12.82 -22.78 -6.82
CA ASP A 221 -11.54 -23.12 -7.47
C ASP A 221 -10.39 -22.17 -7.09
N ILE A 222 -10.36 -21.71 -5.84
CA ILE A 222 -9.25 -20.93 -5.31
C ILE A 222 -8.45 -21.82 -4.36
N PHE A 223 -7.19 -22.02 -4.69
CA PHE A 223 -6.25 -22.73 -3.82
C PHE A 223 -5.77 -21.79 -2.71
N TYR A 224 -5.52 -22.32 -1.53
CA TYR A 224 -4.92 -21.55 -0.47
C TYR A 224 -3.80 -22.29 0.25
N VAL A 225 -2.90 -21.54 0.88
CA VAL A 225 -1.90 -22.06 1.80
C VAL A 225 -1.75 -21.15 3.01
N THR A 226 -1.77 -21.76 4.20
CA THR A 226 -1.57 -21.06 5.47
C THR A 226 -0.82 -21.95 6.46
N ARG A 227 -0.32 -21.37 7.57
CA ARG A 227 0.23 -22.16 8.67
C ARG A 227 -0.89 -22.72 9.55
N GLU A 228 -0.68 -23.94 10.02
CA GLU A 228 -1.57 -24.53 11.01
C GLU A 228 -1.47 -23.80 12.36
N LYS A 229 -2.62 -23.50 12.94
CA LYS A 229 -2.68 -22.94 14.29
C LYS A 229 -2.47 -24.03 15.34
N LYS A 230 -1.66 -23.77 16.35
CA LYS A 230 -1.48 -24.71 17.46
C LYS A 230 -2.84 -25.17 18.01
N ARG A 231 -2.97 -26.47 18.28
CA ARG A 231 -4.19 -27.15 18.79
C ARG A 231 -5.34 -27.23 17.78
N THR A 232 -5.08 -27.13 16.46
CA THR A 232 -6.09 -27.44 15.45
C THR A 232 -6.52 -28.90 15.60
N LYS A 233 -7.83 -29.12 15.72
CA LYS A 233 -8.41 -30.48 15.75
C LYS A 233 -8.68 -30.93 14.32
N ALA A 234 -7.85 -31.84 13.83
CA ALA A 234 -7.95 -32.41 12.50
C ALA A 234 -8.06 -33.95 12.62
N LYS A 235 -8.95 -34.56 11.84
CA LYS A 235 -9.02 -36.02 11.71
C LYS A 235 -8.19 -36.41 10.49
N VAL A 236 -7.15 -37.21 10.69
CA VAL A 236 -6.37 -37.78 9.58
C VAL A 236 -7.24 -38.78 8.83
N MET A 237 -7.33 -38.62 7.53
CA MET A 237 -8.09 -39.46 6.61
C MET A 237 -7.17 -40.38 5.83
N GLU A 238 -6.01 -39.88 5.42
CA GLU A 238 -5.05 -40.57 4.56
C GLU A 238 -3.65 -39.96 4.78
N THR A 239 -2.63 -40.80 4.72
CA THR A 239 -1.22 -40.36 4.69
C THR A 239 -0.68 -40.55 3.28
N LYS A 240 -0.08 -39.52 2.73
CA LYS A 240 0.50 -39.55 1.38
C LYS A 240 1.96 -40.01 1.44
N ASP A 241 2.40 -40.69 0.39
CA ASP A 241 3.81 -41.05 0.25
C ASP A 241 4.65 -39.79 -0.03
N ILE A 242 5.81 -39.70 0.64
CA ILE A 242 6.76 -38.61 0.45
C ILE A 242 7.84 -39.10 -0.51
N PRO A 243 8.08 -38.39 -1.65
CA PRO A 243 9.18 -38.72 -2.56
C PRO A 243 10.51 -38.79 -1.82
N GLU A 244 11.40 -39.70 -2.24
CA GLU A 244 12.73 -39.88 -1.61
C GLU A 244 13.54 -38.57 -1.53
N GLU A 245 13.48 -37.75 -2.58
CA GLU A 245 14.14 -36.44 -2.68
C GLU A 245 13.65 -35.41 -1.66
N ASP A 246 12.41 -35.57 -1.14
CA ASP A 246 11.76 -34.66 -0.22
C ASP A 246 11.83 -35.12 1.25
N LYS A 247 12.23 -36.35 1.54
CA LYS A 247 12.24 -36.94 2.90
C LYS A 247 13.12 -36.19 3.90
N ASP A 248 14.19 -35.55 3.43
CA ASP A 248 15.04 -34.72 4.29
C ASP A 248 14.34 -33.40 4.74
N THR A 249 13.34 -32.95 4.01
CA THR A 249 12.65 -31.68 4.20
C THR A 249 11.25 -31.86 4.76
N ILE A 250 10.49 -32.80 4.22
CA ILE A 250 9.10 -33.08 4.59
C ILE A 250 9.06 -34.20 5.62
N VAL A 251 8.35 -33.96 6.73
CA VAL A 251 8.17 -34.92 7.83
C VAL A 251 6.90 -35.73 7.64
N ASN A 252 5.79 -35.05 7.35
CA ASN A 252 4.46 -35.67 7.14
C ASN A 252 3.71 -34.97 6.06
N ASP A 253 2.95 -35.74 5.28
CA ASP A 253 2.04 -35.26 4.25
C ASP A 253 0.73 -36.06 4.36
N GLU A 254 -0.36 -35.39 4.77
CA GLU A 254 -1.58 -36.04 5.19
C GLU A 254 -2.82 -35.31 4.63
N ILE A 255 -3.82 -36.07 4.25
CA ILE A 255 -5.15 -35.55 3.99
C ILE A 255 -5.95 -35.60 5.28
N VAL A 256 -6.49 -34.44 5.69
CA VAL A 256 -7.20 -34.30 6.96
C VAL A 256 -8.58 -33.69 6.76
N GLU A 257 -9.50 -34.01 7.65
CA GLU A 257 -10.82 -33.38 7.76
C GLU A 257 -10.83 -32.43 8.96
N LEU A 258 -11.02 -31.14 8.71
CA LEU A 258 -11.29 -30.11 9.71
C LEU A 258 -12.81 -30.04 9.94
N SER A 259 -13.21 -29.82 11.18
CA SER A 259 -14.64 -29.64 11.51
C SER A 259 -14.84 -28.43 12.41
N TRP A 260 -15.93 -27.73 12.21
CA TRP A 260 -16.33 -26.59 13.04
C TRP A 260 -17.83 -26.60 13.31
N TYR A 261 -18.23 -25.82 14.30
CA TYR A 261 -19.63 -25.61 14.61
C TYR A 261 -20.03 -24.17 14.33
N LYS A 262 -21.09 -23.98 13.56
CA LYS A 262 -21.67 -22.68 13.26
C LYS A 262 -23.04 -22.56 13.91
N ARG A 263 -23.22 -21.52 14.71
CA ARG A 263 -24.55 -21.15 15.19
C ARG A 263 -25.24 -20.31 14.13
N ILE A 264 -26.34 -20.81 13.61
CA ILE A 264 -27.20 -20.10 12.66
C ILE A 264 -28.51 -19.76 13.36
N THR A 265 -29.13 -18.64 12.96
CA THR A 265 -30.46 -18.29 13.38
C THR A 265 -31.34 -18.40 12.14
N ARG A 266 -32.32 -19.27 12.17
CA ARG A 266 -33.26 -19.50 11.06
C ARG A 266 -34.71 -19.40 11.52
N PRO A 267 -35.65 -19.12 10.61
CA PRO A 267 -37.08 -19.29 10.91
C PRO A 267 -37.36 -20.73 11.35
N MET A 268 -38.24 -20.89 12.32
CA MET A 268 -38.78 -22.21 12.67
C MET A 268 -39.61 -22.74 11.51
N THR A 269 -39.51 -24.05 11.27
CA THR A 269 -40.41 -24.76 10.35
C THR A 269 -41.83 -24.86 10.92
N GLU A 270 -42.81 -25.12 10.08
CA GLU A 270 -44.19 -25.31 10.54
C GLU A 270 -44.33 -26.45 11.52
N GLU A 271 -43.58 -27.55 11.34
CA GLU A 271 -43.51 -28.67 12.28
C GLU A 271 -42.95 -28.25 13.68
N GLU A 272 -41.85 -27.51 13.69
CA GLU A 272 -41.26 -26.98 14.92
C GLU A 272 -42.19 -25.99 15.63
N LEU A 273 -42.93 -25.21 14.84
CA LEU A 273 -43.94 -24.27 15.37
C LEU A 273 -45.14 -25.00 15.99
N SER A 274 -45.53 -26.16 15.43
CA SER A 274 -46.65 -26.95 15.97
C SER A 274 -46.34 -27.56 17.34
N HIS A 275 -45.05 -27.88 17.59
CA HIS A 275 -44.60 -28.49 18.86
C HIS A 275 -44.19 -27.45 19.91
N ARG A 276 -44.19 -26.14 19.56
CA ARG A 276 -43.76 -25.07 20.44
C ARG A 276 -44.84 -24.67 21.45
N ARG A 277 -44.49 -24.71 22.72
CA ARG A 277 -45.33 -24.12 23.80
C ARG A 277 -45.04 -22.61 23.92
N GLY A 278 -46.08 -21.77 23.80
CA GLY A 278 -46.00 -20.33 24.01
C GLY A 278 -46.66 -19.50 22.91
N ARG A 279 -46.90 -18.19 23.20
CA ARG A 279 -47.61 -17.27 22.28
C ARG A 279 -46.73 -16.95 21.06
N ARG A 280 -47.30 -16.96 19.86
CA ARG A 280 -46.60 -16.51 18.63
C ARG A 280 -46.30 -15.00 18.70
N PRO A 281 -45.10 -14.56 18.32
CA PRO A 281 -44.79 -13.15 18.25
C PRO A 281 -45.67 -12.44 17.22
N LYS A 282 -45.92 -11.15 17.38
CA LYS A 282 -46.75 -10.35 16.46
C LYS A 282 -46.20 -10.35 14.99
N SER A 283 -44.88 -10.56 14.80
CA SER A 283 -44.24 -10.70 13.50
C SER A 283 -44.56 -12.00 12.75
N GLY A 284 -45.25 -12.97 13.37
CA GLY A 284 -45.57 -14.27 12.80
C GLY A 284 -44.37 -15.23 12.62
N VAL A 285 -43.14 -14.71 12.68
CA VAL A 285 -41.91 -15.49 12.45
C VAL A 285 -41.20 -15.74 13.78
N VAL A 286 -40.97 -17.00 14.10
CA VAL A 286 -40.18 -17.42 15.29
C VAL A 286 -38.81 -17.86 14.81
N MET A 287 -37.76 -17.26 15.39
CA MET A 287 -36.39 -17.61 15.06
C MET A 287 -35.84 -18.65 16.05
N VAL A 288 -35.17 -19.69 15.53
CA VAL A 288 -34.48 -20.72 16.31
C VAL A 288 -32.97 -20.63 16.08
N LYS A 289 -32.22 -20.86 17.14
CA LYS A 289 -30.76 -21.00 17.07
C LYS A 289 -30.41 -22.48 16.86
N GLU A 290 -29.80 -22.78 15.75
CA GLU A 290 -29.35 -24.13 15.39
C GLU A 290 -27.84 -24.15 15.34
N THR A 291 -27.23 -25.26 15.76
CA THR A 291 -25.79 -25.48 15.63
C THR A 291 -25.56 -26.47 14.49
N ARG A 292 -25.01 -26.04 13.39
CA ARG A 292 -24.62 -26.89 12.26
C ARG A 292 -23.13 -27.22 12.33
N ARG A 293 -22.80 -28.45 12.02
CA ARG A 293 -21.42 -28.91 11.86
C ARG A 293 -21.01 -28.75 10.39
N GLY A 294 -19.96 -27.95 10.17
CA GLY A 294 -19.27 -27.90 8.88
C GLY A 294 -18.08 -28.85 8.85
N LYS A 295 -17.69 -29.28 7.68
CA LYS A 295 -16.54 -30.13 7.40
C LYS A 295 -15.76 -29.56 6.23
N HIS A 296 -14.43 -29.65 6.28
CA HIS A 296 -13.54 -29.20 5.23
C HIS A 296 -12.41 -30.21 5.07
N LYS A 297 -12.29 -30.78 3.86
CA LYS A 297 -11.20 -31.68 3.49
C LYS A 297 -10.03 -30.84 3.00
N CYS A 298 -8.86 -31.03 3.59
CA CYS A 298 -7.65 -30.31 3.23
C CYS A 298 -6.41 -31.20 3.42
N ARG A 299 -5.27 -30.72 2.96
CA ARG A 299 -3.96 -31.38 3.09
C ARG A 299 -3.14 -30.67 4.15
N ARG A 300 -2.50 -31.42 5.00
CA ARG A 300 -1.62 -30.99 6.06
C ARG A 300 -0.20 -31.44 5.79
N ILE A 301 0.73 -30.48 5.60
CA ILE A 301 2.11 -30.74 5.27
C ILE A 301 2.97 -30.26 6.44
N THR A 302 3.77 -31.15 7.01
CA THR A 302 4.72 -30.81 8.06
C THR A 302 6.14 -30.91 7.49
N LYS A 303 6.91 -29.85 7.60
CA LYS A 303 8.32 -29.82 7.18
C LYS A 303 9.24 -29.40 8.32
N TRP A 304 10.52 -29.75 8.21
CA TRP A 304 11.55 -29.19 9.06
C TRP A 304 11.73 -27.70 8.78
N LYS A 305 12.03 -26.91 9.80
CA LYS A 305 12.51 -25.55 9.61
C LYS A 305 13.93 -25.57 9.00
N ASP A 306 14.36 -24.43 8.47
CA ASP A 306 15.69 -24.30 7.85
C ASP A 306 16.81 -24.66 8.87
N ASN A 307 16.64 -24.29 10.15
CA ASN A 307 17.38 -24.87 11.26
C ASN A 307 16.54 -26.00 11.87
N LYS A 308 16.94 -27.26 11.68
CA LYS A 308 16.21 -28.45 12.15
C LYS A 308 16.09 -28.50 13.68
N GLU A 309 17.01 -27.91 14.43
CA GLU A 309 16.95 -27.82 15.91
C GLU A 309 15.76 -26.98 16.39
N GLU A 310 15.30 -26.05 15.58
CA GLU A 310 14.11 -25.25 15.89
C GLU A 310 12.79 -26.02 15.70
N GLY A 311 12.83 -27.28 15.22
CA GLY A 311 11.70 -28.17 15.06
C GLY A 311 10.99 -28.02 13.71
N THR A 312 9.68 -28.28 13.71
CA THR A 312 8.87 -28.36 12.48
C THR A 312 7.91 -27.19 12.32
N ILE A 313 7.43 -27.00 11.11
CA ILE A 313 6.36 -26.08 10.74
C ILE A 313 5.31 -26.83 9.92
N THR A 314 4.03 -26.60 10.23
CA THR A 314 2.93 -27.29 9.56
C THR A 314 2.10 -26.29 8.76
N PHE A 315 1.77 -26.67 7.52
CA PHE A 315 0.94 -25.91 6.59
C PHE A 315 -0.36 -26.65 6.30
N ILE A 316 -1.39 -25.90 5.98
CA ILE A 316 -2.69 -26.40 5.54
C ILE A 316 -3.01 -25.78 4.18
N THR A 317 -3.51 -26.62 3.25
CA THR A 317 -3.93 -26.24 1.92
C THR A 317 -5.11 -27.09 1.46
N ASN A 318 -5.93 -26.57 0.53
CA ASN A 318 -6.95 -27.36 -0.17
C ASN A 318 -6.43 -27.98 -1.47
N ASP A 319 -5.16 -27.74 -1.84
CA ASP A 319 -4.53 -28.43 -2.98
C ASP A 319 -4.03 -29.81 -2.53
N LEU A 320 -4.58 -30.84 -3.14
CA LEU A 320 -4.27 -32.22 -2.82
C LEU A 320 -3.17 -32.81 -3.71
N ASP A 321 -2.81 -32.15 -4.81
CA ASP A 321 -2.03 -32.73 -5.91
C ASP A 321 -0.61 -32.14 -6.04
N THR A 322 -0.46 -30.84 -5.85
CA THR A 322 0.85 -30.16 -6.03
C THR A 322 1.91 -30.71 -5.05
N LEU A 323 3.16 -30.77 -5.47
CA LEU A 323 4.28 -31.23 -4.63
C LEU A 323 4.35 -30.44 -3.30
N ALA A 324 4.59 -31.15 -2.20
CA ALA A 324 4.64 -30.58 -0.86
C ALA A 324 5.67 -29.44 -0.72
N THR A 325 6.83 -29.61 -1.34
CA THR A 325 7.90 -28.60 -1.38
C THR A 325 7.47 -27.32 -2.08
N VAL A 326 6.72 -27.41 -3.19
CA VAL A 326 6.17 -26.25 -3.91
C VAL A 326 5.17 -25.49 -3.06
N ILE A 327 4.29 -26.19 -2.32
CA ILE A 327 3.34 -25.58 -1.40
C ILE A 327 4.05 -24.84 -0.27
N CYS A 328 5.08 -25.45 0.31
CA CYS A 328 5.88 -24.82 1.35
C CYS A 328 6.60 -23.54 0.87
N GLU A 329 7.16 -23.58 -0.35
CA GLU A 329 7.82 -22.40 -0.94
C GLU A 329 6.79 -21.31 -1.29
N THR A 330 5.60 -21.69 -1.70
CA THR A 330 4.49 -20.75 -1.95
C THR A 330 4.14 -19.96 -0.69
N TYR A 331 4.08 -20.62 0.47
CA TYR A 331 3.86 -19.92 1.72
C TYR A 331 5.03 -18.99 2.10
N ARG A 332 6.26 -19.38 1.83
CA ARG A 332 7.45 -18.55 2.11
C ARG A 332 7.39 -17.21 1.40
N ARG A 333 6.81 -17.15 0.21
CA ARG A 333 6.63 -15.91 -0.55
C ARG A 333 5.69 -14.90 0.14
N ARG A 334 4.93 -15.31 1.15
CA ARG A 334 4.08 -14.42 1.98
C ARG A 334 4.87 -13.23 2.55
N TRP A 335 6.17 -13.39 2.82
CA TRP A 335 7.03 -12.30 3.29
C TRP A 335 7.11 -11.08 2.36
N GLN A 336 6.72 -11.21 1.11
CA GLN A 336 6.70 -10.09 0.17
C GLN A 336 5.77 -8.97 0.64
N ILE A 337 4.61 -9.30 1.22
CA ILE A 337 3.66 -8.29 1.71
C ILE A 337 4.19 -7.55 2.95
N GLU A 338 4.92 -8.23 3.84
CA GLU A 338 5.56 -7.59 4.99
C GLU A 338 6.65 -6.60 4.53
N THR A 339 7.41 -6.99 3.51
CA THR A 339 8.40 -6.11 2.87
C THR A 339 7.75 -4.90 2.22
N LEU A 340 6.61 -5.08 1.54
CA LEU A 340 5.81 -3.97 0.99
C LEU A 340 5.39 -3.00 2.10
N PHE A 341 4.80 -3.50 3.19
CA PHE A 341 4.37 -2.66 4.30
C PHE A 341 5.52 -1.88 4.94
N LYS A 342 6.68 -2.52 5.11
CA LYS A 342 7.89 -1.86 5.61
C LYS A 342 8.29 -0.71 4.69
N ARG A 343 8.36 -0.95 3.39
CA ARG A 343 8.74 0.07 2.38
C ARG A 343 7.72 1.20 2.31
N LEU A 344 6.42 0.91 2.34
CA LEU A 344 5.37 1.94 2.37
C LEU A 344 5.51 2.85 3.61
N LYS A 345 5.70 2.27 4.79
CA LYS A 345 5.87 3.04 6.03
C LYS A 345 7.18 3.85 6.08
N GLN A 346 8.21 3.41 5.36
CA GLN A 346 9.50 4.10 5.30
C GLN A 346 9.51 5.26 4.30
N ASN A 347 8.82 5.10 3.16
CA ASN A 347 8.89 6.07 2.06
C ASN A 347 7.75 7.09 2.08
N PHE A 348 6.64 6.81 2.78
CA PHE A 348 5.52 7.72 2.89
C PHE A 348 5.25 8.08 4.35
N GLN A 349 4.85 9.33 4.55
CA GLN A 349 4.59 9.86 5.89
C GLN A 349 3.22 9.40 6.41
N LEU A 350 3.12 8.08 6.72
CA LEU A 350 1.95 7.49 7.37
C LEU A 350 1.98 7.65 8.91
N LYS A 351 2.90 8.48 9.43
CA LYS A 351 2.98 8.86 10.84
C LYS A 351 2.28 10.19 11.11
N TYR A 352 2.34 11.12 10.14
CA TYR A 352 1.74 12.45 10.24
C TYR A 352 0.64 12.57 9.18
N PHE A 353 -0.57 12.87 9.64
CA PHE A 353 -1.70 13.01 8.75
C PHE A 353 -2.04 14.48 8.55
N LEU A 354 -2.31 14.85 7.29
CA LEU A 354 -2.64 16.20 6.85
C LEU A 354 -4.05 16.65 7.29
N GLY A 355 -4.74 15.82 8.05
CA GLY A 355 -6.02 16.10 8.67
C GLY A 355 -6.35 15.05 9.72
N ASP A 356 -7.22 15.42 10.65
CA ASP A 356 -7.58 14.67 11.85
C ASP A 356 -8.95 13.97 11.79
N ASN A 357 -9.54 13.90 10.60
CA ASN A 357 -10.80 13.20 10.37
C ASN A 357 -10.63 11.95 9.52
N ARG A 358 -11.64 11.06 9.53
CA ARG A 358 -11.60 9.76 8.85
C ARG A 358 -11.35 9.88 7.35
N ASN A 359 -11.99 10.84 6.68
CA ASN A 359 -11.83 11.04 5.24
C ASN A 359 -10.39 11.46 4.91
N ALA A 360 -9.84 12.45 5.62
CA ALA A 360 -8.49 12.95 5.40
C ALA A 360 -7.43 11.82 5.54
N ILE A 361 -7.57 10.99 6.57
CA ILE A 361 -6.67 9.86 6.82
C ILE A 361 -6.76 8.84 5.67
N GLN A 362 -7.97 8.46 5.27
CA GLN A 362 -8.16 7.51 4.17
C GLN A 362 -7.70 8.09 2.82
N ILE A 363 -7.97 9.36 2.55
CA ILE A 363 -7.47 10.06 1.35
C ILE A 363 -5.94 10.00 1.31
N GLN A 364 -5.26 10.33 2.41
CA GLN A 364 -3.80 10.30 2.46
C GLN A 364 -3.24 8.90 2.23
N ILE A 365 -3.86 7.86 2.80
CA ILE A 365 -3.46 6.46 2.56
C ILE A 365 -3.61 6.13 1.07
N TRP A 366 -4.75 6.43 0.44
CA TRP A 366 -4.95 6.15 -0.98
C TRP A 366 -4.00 6.93 -1.87
N VAL A 367 -3.74 8.20 -1.57
CA VAL A 367 -2.78 9.01 -2.34
C VAL A 367 -1.36 8.49 -2.19
N SER A 368 -0.97 8.00 -1.00
CA SER A 368 0.33 7.34 -0.80
C SER A 368 0.45 6.08 -1.67
N LEU A 369 -0.63 5.31 -1.82
CA LEU A 369 -0.65 4.14 -2.70
C LEU A 369 -0.61 4.51 -4.19
N ILE A 370 -1.29 5.59 -4.58
CA ILE A 370 -1.20 6.12 -5.95
C ILE A 370 0.25 6.58 -6.24
N ALA A 371 0.87 7.32 -5.33
CA ALA A 371 2.27 7.72 -5.47
C ALA A 371 3.21 6.52 -5.56
N TRP A 372 3.00 5.49 -4.72
CA TRP A 372 3.74 4.24 -4.76
C TRP A 372 3.61 3.54 -6.12
N LEU A 373 2.37 3.39 -6.62
CA LEU A 373 2.09 2.78 -7.93
C LEU A 373 2.82 3.54 -9.06
N LEU A 374 2.72 4.87 -9.07
CA LEU A 374 3.39 5.70 -10.07
C LEU A 374 4.93 5.53 -10.01
N MET A 375 5.50 5.45 -8.81
CA MET A 375 6.94 5.22 -8.66
C MET A 375 7.36 3.81 -9.10
N GLN A 376 6.52 2.79 -8.92
CA GLN A 376 6.78 1.46 -9.48
C GLN A 376 6.72 1.48 -11.02
N VAL A 377 5.78 2.23 -11.60
CA VAL A 377 5.70 2.44 -13.06
C VAL A 377 6.97 3.11 -13.58
N VAL A 378 7.40 4.22 -12.97
CA VAL A 378 8.66 4.89 -13.32
C VAL A 378 9.84 3.94 -13.23
N LYS A 379 9.95 3.18 -12.13
CA LYS A 379 11.02 2.19 -11.93
C LYS A 379 11.07 1.13 -13.03
N LYS A 380 9.92 0.62 -13.47
CA LYS A 380 9.82 -0.38 -14.56
C LYS A 380 10.15 0.19 -15.93
N GLN A 381 9.93 1.48 -16.15
CA GLN A 381 10.27 2.16 -17.40
C GLN A 381 11.75 2.51 -17.51
N VAL A 382 12.47 2.59 -16.39
CA VAL A 382 13.94 2.79 -16.39
C VAL A 382 14.64 1.48 -16.75
N LYS A 383 15.31 1.44 -17.90
CA LYS A 383 15.88 0.21 -18.49
C LYS A 383 17.38 0.03 -18.24
N LYS A 384 18.14 1.11 -18.23
CA LYS A 384 19.62 1.07 -18.23
C LYS A 384 20.21 0.90 -16.82
N ARG A 385 19.48 1.23 -15.76
CA ARG A 385 19.97 1.16 -14.38
C ARG A 385 18.91 0.53 -13.46
N LYS A 386 19.36 -0.34 -12.56
CA LYS A 386 18.49 -0.90 -11.52
C LYS A 386 18.47 0.04 -10.31
N TRP A 387 17.37 0.74 -10.10
CA TRP A 387 17.16 1.56 -8.93
C TRP A 387 16.47 0.78 -7.80
N SER A 388 16.95 0.95 -6.56
CA SER A 388 16.10 0.65 -5.41
C SER A 388 14.93 1.65 -5.38
N LEU A 389 13.78 1.23 -4.89
CA LEU A 389 12.65 2.17 -4.86
C LEU A 389 12.91 3.35 -3.91
N SER A 390 13.60 3.12 -2.80
CA SER A 390 13.96 4.19 -1.86
C SER A 390 14.88 5.23 -2.51
N ASN A 391 15.91 4.80 -3.25
CA ASN A 391 16.79 5.73 -3.95
C ASN A 391 16.05 6.50 -5.05
N LEU A 392 15.12 5.83 -5.76
CA LEU A 392 14.27 6.50 -6.74
C LEU A 392 13.37 7.57 -6.08
N MET A 393 12.74 7.23 -4.96
CA MET A 393 11.93 8.18 -4.18
C MET A 393 12.75 9.39 -3.73
N THR A 394 13.97 9.16 -3.23
CA THR A 394 14.89 10.23 -2.83
C THR A 394 15.26 11.11 -4.02
N ALA A 395 15.60 10.53 -5.17
CA ALA A 395 15.91 11.28 -6.37
C ALA A 395 14.72 12.13 -6.84
N VAL A 396 13.53 11.55 -6.88
CA VAL A 396 12.30 12.28 -7.23
C VAL A 396 12.02 13.40 -6.23
N HIS A 397 12.16 13.16 -4.92
CA HIS A 397 11.96 14.18 -3.89
C HIS A 397 12.90 15.39 -4.10
N ILE A 398 14.19 15.15 -4.28
CA ILE A 398 15.20 16.22 -4.50
C ILE A 398 14.93 16.98 -5.79
N LEU A 399 14.59 16.27 -6.86
CA LEU A 399 14.43 16.83 -8.20
C LEU A 399 12.99 17.29 -8.51
N LEU A 400 12.06 17.19 -7.58
CA LEU A 400 10.61 17.34 -7.80
C LEU A 400 10.24 18.58 -8.64
N ASN A 401 10.89 19.70 -8.33
CA ASN A 401 10.67 20.99 -8.98
C ASN A 401 11.70 21.32 -10.10
N SER A 402 12.63 20.44 -10.39
CA SER A 402 13.69 20.67 -11.37
C SER A 402 13.20 20.34 -12.78
N TYR A 403 13.62 21.15 -13.75
CA TYR A 403 13.35 20.94 -15.19
C TYR A 403 14.39 19.98 -15.80
N ILE A 404 14.41 18.75 -15.28
CA ILE A 404 15.29 17.69 -15.76
C ILE A 404 14.41 16.59 -16.32
N ASN A 405 14.78 16.04 -17.49
CA ASN A 405 14.11 14.84 -17.98
C ASN A 405 14.39 13.68 -17.01
N LEU A 406 13.34 13.25 -16.31
CA LEU A 406 13.45 12.23 -15.25
C LEU A 406 14.03 10.91 -15.78
N TYR A 407 13.57 10.47 -16.94
CA TYR A 407 14.00 9.19 -17.50
C TYR A 407 15.43 9.22 -18.04
N ASP A 408 15.84 10.34 -18.65
CA ASP A 408 17.22 10.51 -19.07
C ASP A 408 18.15 10.51 -17.87
N PHE A 409 17.78 11.26 -16.82
CA PHE A 409 18.50 11.29 -15.57
C PHE A 409 18.64 9.89 -14.94
N LEU A 410 17.55 9.15 -14.80
CA LEU A 410 17.54 7.83 -14.17
C LEU A 410 18.27 6.76 -15.00
N ASN A 411 18.39 6.93 -16.30
CA ASN A 411 19.11 6.03 -17.20
C ASN A 411 20.59 6.36 -17.38
N LEU A 412 21.10 7.47 -16.81
CA LEU A 412 22.51 7.82 -16.92
C LEU A 412 23.42 6.75 -16.27
N PRO A 413 24.46 6.28 -16.96
CA PRO A 413 25.44 5.40 -16.37
C PRO A 413 26.20 6.07 -15.23
N GLU A 414 26.57 5.30 -14.20
CA GLU A 414 27.23 5.84 -13.00
C GLU A 414 28.54 6.59 -13.31
N GLY A 415 29.34 6.07 -14.26
CA GLY A 415 30.56 6.75 -14.69
C GLY A 415 30.34 8.08 -15.41
N GLN A 416 29.16 8.33 -16.00
CA GLN A 416 28.83 9.63 -16.59
C GLN A 416 28.47 10.67 -15.54
N TRP A 417 27.89 10.29 -14.42
CA TRP A 417 27.65 11.16 -13.30
C TRP A 417 28.95 11.78 -12.76
N LEU A 418 29.96 10.95 -12.53
CA LEU A 418 31.27 11.40 -12.06
C LEU A 418 31.91 12.35 -13.06
N ARG A 419 31.79 12.10 -14.37
CA ARG A 419 32.32 12.98 -15.43
C ARG A 419 31.59 14.33 -15.47
N ILE A 420 30.27 14.35 -15.30
CA ILE A 420 29.49 15.60 -15.24
C ILE A 420 29.94 16.44 -14.04
N ILE A 421 30.15 15.83 -12.87
CA ILE A 421 30.62 16.52 -11.67
C ILE A 421 32.07 17.01 -11.85
N GLN A 422 32.93 16.18 -12.37
CA GLN A 422 34.37 16.51 -12.52
C GLN A 422 34.64 17.53 -13.62
N ASN A 423 33.82 17.56 -14.68
CA ASN A 423 34.01 18.49 -15.82
C ASN A 423 33.24 19.81 -15.67
N ARG A 424 32.47 19.99 -14.58
CA ARG A 424 31.85 21.29 -14.30
C ARG A 424 32.93 22.29 -13.89
N SER A 425 33.19 23.25 -14.74
CA SER A 425 33.96 24.41 -14.37
C SER A 425 33.15 25.29 -13.41
N PRO A 426 33.76 25.95 -12.40
CA PRO A 426 33.05 26.86 -11.53
C PRO A 426 32.30 28.01 -12.24
N LYS A 427 32.63 28.25 -13.52
CA LYS A 427 31.92 29.23 -14.35
C LYS A 427 30.60 28.72 -14.94
N ASP A 428 30.39 27.41 -15.00
CA ASP A 428 29.16 26.81 -15.53
C ASP A 428 28.01 26.79 -14.55
N ASP A 429 28.27 27.12 -13.28
CA ASP A 429 27.26 27.14 -12.21
C ASP A 429 26.53 28.50 -12.09
N ILE A 430 26.94 29.48 -12.86
CA ILE A 430 26.23 30.77 -12.94
C ILE A 430 25.02 30.56 -13.85
N SER A 431 23.86 30.30 -13.26
CA SER A 431 22.60 30.31 -14.00
C SER A 431 22.40 31.68 -14.64
N PRO A 432 21.99 31.77 -15.91
CA PRO A 432 21.66 33.06 -16.58
C PRO A 432 20.64 33.91 -15.81
N GLN A 433 19.88 33.29 -14.87
CA GLN A 433 18.95 34.00 -14.00
C GLN A 433 19.65 34.82 -12.88
N LEU A 434 20.89 34.52 -12.53
CA LEU A 434 21.67 35.33 -11.59
C LEU A 434 22.28 36.57 -12.22
N GLU A 435 22.43 36.63 -13.55
CA GLU A 435 22.87 37.82 -14.25
C GLU A 435 21.78 38.91 -14.35
N LEU A 436 20.52 38.58 -14.13
CA LEU A 436 19.42 39.56 -14.06
C LEU A 436 19.45 40.44 -12.81
N PHE A 437 20.26 40.11 -11.82
CA PHE A 437 20.55 40.96 -10.68
C PHE A 437 22.04 41.24 -10.66
N PRO A 438 22.49 42.36 -11.25
CA PRO A 438 23.89 42.76 -11.16
C PRO A 438 24.26 42.87 -9.72
N GLN A 439 25.19 42.02 -9.25
CA GLN A 439 25.71 42.10 -7.90
C GLN A 439 26.38 43.49 -7.79
N LYS A 440 25.70 44.39 -7.06
CA LYS A 440 26.44 45.54 -6.51
C LYS A 440 27.50 44.93 -5.60
N GLU A 441 28.77 45.27 -5.86
CA GLU A 441 29.88 44.86 -5.00
C GLU A 441 29.56 45.28 -3.57
N GLY A 442 28.94 44.34 -2.81
CA GLY A 442 28.85 44.48 -1.38
C GLY A 442 30.16 44.02 -0.74
N PRO A 443 30.56 44.54 0.41
CA PRO A 443 31.80 44.15 1.10
C PRO A 443 31.81 42.63 1.28
N SER A 444 32.94 41.99 0.93
CA SER A 444 33.12 40.56 1.02
C SER A 444 32.77 40.03 2.43
N PHE A 445 32.19 38.82 2.48
CA PHE A 445 31.75 38.21 3.76
C PHE A 445 32.88 38.10 4.82
N GLU A 446 34.15 38.12 4.41
CA GLU A 446 35.32 38.18 5.28
C GLU A 446 35.42 39.49 6.03
N ASN A 447 35.07 40.61 5.43
CA ASN A 447 35.10 41.93 6.09
C ASN A 447 34.02 42.09 7.16
N TYR A 448 32.88 41.37 7.04
CA TYR A 448 31.82 41.41 8.07
C TYR A 448 32.21 40.69 9.38
N LYS A 449 32.85 39.53 9.28
CA LYS A 449 33.30 38.76 10.44
C LYS A 449 34.41 39.48 11.21
N THR A 450 35.37 40.08 10.48
CA THR A 450 36.50 40.77 11.07
C THR A 450 36.07 42.05 11.78
N ASN A 451 35.16 42.82 11.20
CA ASN A 451 34.67 44.07 11.85
C ASN A 451 33.76 43.80 13.06
N ALA A 452 32.90 42.79 13.04
CA ALA A 452 32.07 42.43 14.19
C ALA A 452 32.92 41.92 15.38
N TYR A 453 33.96 41.13 15.08
CA TYR A 453 34.86 40.62 16.12
C TYR A 453 35.72 41.71 16.72
N LEU A 454 36.25 42.65 15.93
CA LEU A 454 37.06 43.79 16.42
C LEU A 454 36.24 44.81 17.21
N GLN A 455 34.94 44.99 16.89
CA GLN A 455 34.05 45.84 17.69
C GLN A 455 33.68 45.21 19.02
N ALA A 456 33.49 43.88 19.07
CA ALA A 456 33.20 43.18 20.32
C ALA A 456 34.39 43.15 21.29
N VAL A 457 35.64 43.10 20.79
CA VAL A 457 36.85 43.13 21.58
C VAL A 457 37.16 44.55 22.10
N LYS A 458 36.76 45.62 21.38
CA LYS A 458 36.93 47.02 21.84
C LYS A 458 35.91 47.47 22.90
N GLN A 459 34.86 46.72 23.13
CA GLN A 459 33.87 47.01 24.17
C GLN A 459 34.11 46.25 25.49
N GLN A 460 35.16 45.41 25.56
CA GLN A 460 35.54 44.65 26.76
C GLN A 460 36.89 45.11 27.38
N ASN A 461 37.49 46.17 26.87
CA ASN A 461 38.61 46.91 27.45
C ASN A 461 38.16 48.37 27.65
#